data_13ac769eb1a91728f080dbf4b38919cf
#
_entry.id   13ac769eb1a91728f080dbf4b38919cf
#
_cell.length_a   1.000
_cell.length_b   1.000
_cell.length_c   1.000
_cell.angle_alpha   90.00
_cell.angle_beta   90.00
_cell.angle_gamma   90.00
#
_symmetry.space_group_name_H-M   'P 1'
#
loop_
_entity.id
_entity.type
_entity.pdbx_description
1 polymer ?
#
loop_
_entity_poly.entity_id
_entity_poly.type
_entity_poly.pdbx_seq_one_letter_code
_entity_poly.pdbx_strand_id
1 'polypeptide(L)'
;MLIAIFFYYLKKESDKECSYWIPAIAAMLASCTRIVGVILVFPLVVRMYRDSYSGRISIKKFGLFVRDILCTPVRLLQIFICPAGIFVNMLHLYWVSGDAWAFRHVQAAWREDGAGYIGNMIWDFFNNIYAERYWIPLVVIMAIVVYIYMLKKGYYEEVVFAAITLVIPLTGGVMSMCRFIVGSY
;
A
#
# COMPACT_ATOMS: atom_id res chain seq x y z
N MET A 1 -3.07 11.04 -8.97
CA MET A 1 -4.50 11.40 -9.11
C MET A 1 -5.44 10.33 -8.52
N LEU A 2 -5.42 9.07 -8.95
CA LEU A 2 -6.33 8.01 -8.44
C LEU A 2 -6.21 7.77 -6.93
N ILE A 3 -4.99 7.79 -6.37
CA ILE A 3 -4.76 7.65 -4.93
C ILE A 3 -5.39 8.81 -4.15
N ALA A 4 -5.27 10.05 -4.65
CA ALA A 4 -5.90 11.20 -4.02
C ALA A 4 -7.44 11.12 -4.06
N ILE A 5 -8.01 10.66 -5.18
CA ILE A 5 -9.44 10.39 -5.31
C ILE A 5 -9.86 9.32 -4.30
N PHE A 6 -9.10 8.22 -4.19
CA PHE A 6 -9.35 7.17 -3.23
C PHE A 6 -9.46 7.70 -1.79
N PHE A 7 -8.43 8.44 -1.30
CA PHE A 7 -8.43 8.96 0.07
C PHE A 7 -9.49 10.04 0.29
N TYR A 8 -9.76 10.87 -0.71
CA TYR A 8 -10.82 11.88 -0.62
C TYR A 8 -12.19 11.24 -0.40
N TYR A 9 -12.56 10.27 -1.24
CA TYR A 9 -13.84 9.61 -1.12
C TYR A 9 -13.89 8.65 0.08
N LEU A 10 -12.79 8.01 0.44
CA LEU A 10 -12.69 7.18 1.64
C LEU A 10 -13.07 7.96 2.91
N LYS A 11 -12.70 9.25 2.99
CA LYS A 11 -13.07 10.11 4.12
C LYS A 11 -14.48 10.67 4.00
N LYS A 12 -14.90 11.05 2.80
CA LYS A 12 -16.21 11.65 2.56
C LYS A 12 -17.37 10.68 2.76
N GLU A 13 -17.19 9.43 2.39
CA GLU A 13 -18.24 8.40 2.45
C GLU A 13 -18.44 7.78 3.85
N SER A 14 -17.60 8.14 4.82
CA SER A 14 -17.75 7.73 6.22
C SER A 14 -19.10 8.08 6.86
N ASP A 15 -19.82 9.04 6.31
CA ASP A 15 -21.11 9.48 6.84
C ASP A 15 -22.33 8.69 6.30
N LYS A 16 -22.10 7.78 5.33
CA LYS A 16 -23.17 6.95 4.73
C LYS A 16 -22.88 5.46 4.93
N GLU A 17 -23.79 4.79 5.60
CA GLU A 17 -23.72 3.34 5.75
C GLU A 17 -23.50 2.64 4.40
N CYS A 18 -22.39 1.92 4.28
CA CYS A 18 -22.10 0.95 3.21
C CYS A 18 -21.67 1.44 1.82
N SER A 19 -21.24 2.68 1.60
CA SER A 19 -20.82 3.07 0.23
C SER A 19 -19.32 3.25 0.07
N TYR A 20 -18.54 2.16 0.03
CA TYR A 20 -17.11 2.19 -0.31
C TYR A 20 -16.84 1.87 -1.79
N TRP A 21 -17.86 2.01 -2.66
CA TRP A 21 -17.73 1.66 -4.07
C TRP A 21 -16.76 2.57 -4.82
N ILE A 22 -16.84 3.88 -4.59
CA ILE A 22 -15.96 4.84 -5.29
C ILE A 22 -14.49 4.63 -4.88
N PRO A 23 -14.13 4.53 -3.58
CA PRO A 23 -12.77 4.13 -3.19
C PRO A 23 -12.34 2.78 -3.76
N ALA A 24 -13.20 1.76 -3.73
CA ALA A 24 -12.87 0.44 -4.25
C ALA A 24 -12.58 0.46 -5.76
N ILE A 25 -13.40 1.18 -6.55
CA ILE A 25 -13.17 1.36 -7.99
C ILE A 25 -11.89 2.18 -8.25
N ALA A 26 -11.65 3.25 -7.50
CA ALA A 26 -10.42 4.03 -7.61
C ALA A 26 -9.18 3.19 -7.32
N ALA A 27 -9.23 2.32 -6.31
CA ALA A 27 -8.17 1.37 -5.98
C ALA A 27 -7.98 0.31 -7.08
N MET A 28 -9.06 -0.21 -7.66
CA MET A 28 -9.01 -1.12 -8.80
C MET A 28 -8.30 -0.47 -9.99
N LEU A 29 -8.71 0.76 -10.37
CA LEU A 29 -8.07 1.49 -11.46
C LEU A 29 -6.60 1.80 -11.17
N ALA A 30 -6.26 2.13 -9.91
CA ALA A 30 -4.88 2.32 -9.50
C ALA A 30 -4.07 1.01 -9.63
N SER A 31 -4.65 -0.14 -9.28
CA SER A 31 -4.00 -1.46 -9.41
C SER A 31 -3.85 -1.92 -10.87
N CYS A 32 -4.72 -1.45 -11.79
CA CYS A 32 -4.53 -1.64 -13.23
C CYS A 32 -3.28 -0.90 -13.75
N THR A 33 -2.96 0.25 -13.18
CA THR A 33 -1.81 1.05 -13.63
C THR A 33 -0.50 0.64 -12.96
N ARG A 34 -0.55 0.27 -11.69
CA ARG A 34 0.62 -0.14 -10.90
C ARG A 34 0.22 -1.18 -9.85
N ILE A 35 1.05 -2.21 -9.69
CA ILE A 35 0.87 -3.25 -8.67
C ILE A 35 0.73 -2.66 -7.25
N VAL A 36 1.43 -1.55 -6.98
CA VAL A 36 1.33 -0.81 -5.71
C VAL A 36 -0.10 -0.35 -5.41
N GLY A 37 -0.96 -0.19 -6.42
CA GLY A 37 -2.38 0.13 -6.23
C GLY A 37 -3.16 -0.90 -5.41
N VAL A 38 -2.72 -2.17 -5.40
CA VAL A 38 -3.32 -3.23 -4.55
C VAL A 38 -3.20 -2.92 -3.06
N ILE A 39 -2.16 -2.20 -2.67
CA ILE A 39 -1.93 -1.83 -1.26
C ILE A 39 -3.10 -0.98 -0.73
N LEU A 40 -3.84 -0.30 -1.60
CA LEU A 40 -5.02 0.50 -1.20
C LEU A 40 -6.14 -0.34 -0.56
N VAL A 41 -6.08 -1.67 -0.68
CA VAL A 41 -7.00 -2.55 0.06
C VAL A 41 -6.82 -2.41 1.58
N PHE A 42 -5.58 -2.18 2.06
CA PHE A 42 -5.32 -2.09 3.50
C PHE A 42 -5.95 -0.84 4.14
N PRO A 43 -5.75 0.39 3.63
CA PRO A 43 -6.45 1.56 4.16
C PRO A 43 -7.98 1.45 4.04
N LEU A 44 -8.50 0.79 2.99
CA LEU A 44 -9.94 0.52 2.87
C LEU A 44 -10.43 -0.35 4.03
N VAL A 45 -9.75 -1.45 4.32
CA VAL A 45 -10.08 -2.36 5.42
C VAL A 45 -9.97 -1.66 6.77
N VAL A 46 -8.91 -0.86 6.99
CA VAL A 46 -8.74 -0.09 8.21
C VAL A 46 -9.90 0.89 8.41
N ARG A 47 -10.34 1.54 7.34
CA ARG A 47 -11.50 2.45 7.42
C ARG A 47 -12.77 1.71 7.74
N MET A 48 -13.08 0.62 7.05
CA MET A 48 -14.24 -0.23 7.33
C MET A 48 -14.25 -0.72 8.79
N TYR A 49 -13.08 -1.09 9.32
CA TYR A 49 -12.94 -1.48 10.72
C TYR A 49 -13.28 -0.33 11.69
N ARG A 50 -12.75 0.87 11.44
CA ARG A 50 -12.97 2.04 12.29
C ARG A 50 -14.43 2.50 12.30
N ASP A 51 -15.08 2.43 11.14
CA ASP A 51 -16.49 2.82 11.01
C ASP A 51 -17.44 1.79 11.64
N SER A 52 -17.04 0.50 11.68
CA SER A 52 -17.82 -0.55 12.33
C SER A 52 -17.59 -0.66 13.83
N TYR A 53 -16.38 -0.38 14.29
CA TYR A 53 -15.95 -0.59 15.68
C TYR A 53 -15.26 0.65 16.24
N SER A 54 -16.03 1.48 16.93
CA SER A 54 -15.52 2.67 17.64
C SER A 54 -14.60 2.26 18.80
N GLY A 55 -13.41 2.86 18.92
CA GLY A 55 -12.49 2.72 20.04
C GLY A 55 -11.19 1.96 19.72
N ARG A 56 -10.46 1.53 20.80
CA ARG A 56 -9.16 0.86 20.66
C ARG A 56 -9.25 -0.46 19.91
N ILE A 57 -8.27 -0.69 19.05
CA ILE A 57 -8.09 -1.96 18.34
C ILE A 57 -7.88 -3.08 19.36
N SER A 58 -8.74 -4.11 19.31
CA SER A 58 -8.65 -5.29 20.15
C SER A 58 -8.71 -6.54 19.28
N ILE A 59 -7.91 -7.57 19.60
CA ILE A 59 -7.87 -8.85 18.87
C ILE A 59 -9.26 -9.48 18.80
N LYS A 60 -10.05 -9.41 19.87
CA LYS A 60 -11.44 -9.92 19.88
C LYS A 60 -12.34 -9.18 18.90
N LYS A 61 -12.25 -7.83 18.87
CA LYS A 61 -13.01 -7.00 17.92
C LYS A 61 -12.59 -7.25 16.48
N PHE A 62 -11.30 -7.50 16.24
CA PHE A 62 -10.80 -7.85 14.92
C PHE A 62 -11.38 -9.18 14.41
N GLY A 63 -11.47 -10.20 15.26
CA GLY A 63 -12.10 -11.47 14.90
C GLY A 63 -13.58 -11.31 14.54
N LEU A 64 -14.33 -10.49 15.30
CA LEU A 64 -15.74 -10.16 14.97
C LEU A 64 -15.85 -9.40 13.65
N PHE A 65 -14.96 -8.45 13.40
CA PHE A 65 -14.91 -7.70 12.15
C PHE A 65 -14.66 -8.59 10.93
N VAL A 66 -13.72 -9.54 11.01
CA VAL A 66 -13.47 -10.51 9.94
C VAL A 66 -14.75 -11.34 9.67
N ARG A 67 -15.42 -11.79 10.71
CA ARG A 67 -16.69 -12.50 10.59
C ARG A 67 -17.76 -11.61 9.93
N ASP A 68 -17.87 -10.35 10.32
CA ASP A 68 -18.85 -9.41 9.75
C ASP A 68 -18.57 -9.14 8.25
N ILE A 69 -17.29 -9.02 7.85
CA ILE A 69 -16.93 -8.92 6.42
C ILE A 69 -17.38 -10.17 5.66
N LEU A 70 -17.08 -11.36 6.20
CA LEU A 70 -17.43 -12.62 5.55
C LEU A 70 -18.95 -12.82 5.44
N CYS A 71 -19.73 -12.31 6.41
CA CYS A 71 -21.18 -12.36 6.41
C CYS A 71 -21.84 -11.28 5.54
N THR A 72 -21.10 -10.23 5.15
CA THR A 72 -21.63 -9.12 4.35
C THR A 72 -21.06 -9.17 2.92
N PRO A 73 -21.80 -9.76 1.95
CA PRO A 73 -21.26 -10.00 0.61
C PRO A 73 -20.86 -8.71 -0.11
N VAL A 74 -21.53 -7.59 0.17
CA VAL A 74 -21.21 -6.28 -0.42
C VAL A 74 -19.83 -5.79 0.02
N ARG A 75 -19.50 -5.86 1.32
CA ARG A 75 -18.19 -5.45 1.84
C ARG A 75 -17.07 -6.34 1.31
N LEU A 76 -17.35 -7.63 1.25
CA LEU A 76 -16.41 -8.62 0.70
C LEU A 76 -16.13 -8.33 -0.78
N LEU A 77 -17.15 -8.02 -1.58
CA LEU A 77 -16.99 -7.65 -2.98
C LEU A 77 -16.19 -6.37 -3.15
N GLN A 78 -16.43 -5.34 -2.32
CA GLN A 78 -15.69 -4.08 -2.34
C GLN A 78 -14.19 -4.29 -2.04
N ILE A 79 -13.84 -5.20 -1.12
CA ILE A 79 -12.46 -5.55 -0.83
C ILE A 79 -11.81 -6.31 -1.99
N PHE A 80 -12.52 -7.27 -2.60
CA PHE A 80 -11.99 -8.07 -3.70
C PHE A 80 -11.85 -7.30 -5.01
N ILE A 81 -12.65 -6.26 -5.23
CA ILE A 81 -12.55 -5.44 -6.45
C ILE A 81 -11.23 -4.64 -6.50
N CYS A 82 -10.66 -4.26 -5.34
CA CYS A 82 -9.40 -3.53 -5.29
C CYS A 82 -8.24 -4.27 -5.98
N PRO A 83 -7.95 -5.54 -5.67
CA PRO A 83 -6.89 -6.30 -6.33
C PRO A 83 -7.29 -6.79 -7.73
N ALA A 84 -8.57 -6.75 -8.11
CA ALA A 84 -9.03 -7.21 -9.42
C ALA A 84 -8.33 -6.49 -10.59
N GLY A 85 -7.87 -5.24 -10.39
CA GLY A 85 -7.10 -4.50 -11.38
C GLY A 85 -5.79 -5.17 -11.79
N ILE A 86 -5.16 -5.96 -10.91
CA ILE A 86 -3.98 -6.75 -11.29
C ILE A 86 -4.32 -7.78 -12.36
N PHE A 87 -5.45 -8.47 -12.23
CA PHE A 87 -5.85 -9.47 -13.22
C PHE A 87 -6.09 -8.84 -14.58
N VAL A 88 -6.65 -7.63 -14.62
CA VAL A 88 -6.82 -6.88 -15.88
C VAL A 88 -5.45 -6.54 -16.48
N ASN A 89 -4.48 -6.10 -15.67
CA ASN A 89 -3.12 -5.82 -16.11
C ASN A 89 -2.41 -7.11 -16.60
N MET A 90 -2.53 -8.21 -15.87
CA MET A 90 -1.97 -9.52 -16.28
C MET A 90 -2.57 -10.02 -17.60
N LEU A 91 -3.89 -9.85 -17.78
CA LEU A 91 -4.56 -10.21 -19.03
C LEU A 91 -4.05 -9.36 -20.21
N HIS A 92 -3.90 -8.06 -19.98
CA HIS A 92 -3.34 -7.15 -20.99
C HIS A 92 -1.90 -7.54 -21.36
N LEU A 93 -1.05 -7.82 -20.38
CA LEU A 93 0.34 -8.27 -20.62
C LEU A 93 0.38 -9.60 -21.34
N TYR A 94 -0.50 -10.53 -21.00
CA TYR A 94 -0.60 -11.80 -21.73
C TYR A 94 -0.94 -11.60 -23.21
N TRP A 95 -1.85 -10.67 -23.51
CA TRP A 95 -2.21 -10.38 -24.92
C TRP A 95 -1.09 -9.71 -25.70
N VAL A 96 -0.29 -8.86 -25.06
CA VAL A 96 0.76 -8.08 -25.73
C VAL A 96 2.07 -8.87 -25.84
N SER A 97 2.46 -9.60 -24.79
CA SER A 97 3.78 -10.25 -24.71
C SER A 97 3.71 -11.78 -24.65
N GLY A 98 2.52 -12.37 -24.56
CA GLY A 98 2.35 -13.81 -24.35
C GLY A 98 2.67 -14.27 -22.92
N ASP A 99 3.07 -13.35 -22.02
CA ASP A 99 3.46 -13.63 -20.65
C ASP A 99 2.71 -12.75 -19.65
N ALA A 100 1.79 -13.36 -18.90
CA ALA A 100 1.02 -12.69 -17.85
C ALA A 100 1.90 -12.17 -16.69
N TRP A 101 3.09 -12.75 -16.50
CA TRP A 101 4.04 -12.43 -15.46
C TRP A 101 5.20 -11.54 -15.93
N ALA A 102 5.12 -10.99 -17.13
CA ALA A 102 6.18 -10.16 -17.73
C ALA A 102 6.66 -9.05 -16.79
N PHE A 103 5.77 -8.42 -16.02
CA PHE A 103 6.13 -7.41 -15.02
C PHE A 103 7.08 -7.94 -13.94
N ARG A 104 6.91 -9.21 -13.54
CA ARG A 104 7.77 -9.85 -12.53
C ARG A 104 9.12 -10.22 -13.10
N HIS A 105 9.15 -10.75 -14.31
CA HIS A 105 10.38 -11.11 -15.02
C HIS A 105 11.24 -9.87 -15.27
N VAL A 106 10.65 -8.77 -15.71
CA VAL A 106 11.34 -7.49 -15.88
C VAL A 106 11.88 -6.98 -14.54
N GLN A 107 11.09 -7.04 -13.45
CA GLN A 107 11.58 -6.63 -12.14
C GLN A 107 12.74 -7.51 -11.63
N ALA A 108 12.72 -8.81 -11.92
CA ALA A 108 13.81 -9.71 -11.56
C ALA A 108 15.11 -9.36 -12.29
N ALA A 109 15.01 -8.95 -13.55
CA ALA A 109 16.18 -8.52 -14.34
C ALA A 109 16.83 -7.22 -13.84
N TRP A 110 16.07 -6.37 -13.10
CA TRP A 110 16.58 -5.12 -12.51
C TRP A 110 17.03 -5.28 -11.04
N ARG A 111 16.75 -6.44 -10.43
CA ARG A 111 17.23 -6.75 -9.09
C ARG A 111 18.62 -7.35 -9.21
N GLU A 112 19.61 -6.65 -8.69
CA GLU A 112 20.94 -7.24 -8.48
C GLU A 112 20.79 -8.46 -7.56
N ASP A 113 21.44 -9.56 -7.93
CA ASP A 113 21.47 -10.80 -7.16
C ASP A 113 21.93 -10.51 -5.74
N GLY A 114 21.08 -10.72 -4.78
CA GLY A 114 21.38 -10.52 -3.35
C GLY A 114 20.42 -9.63 -2.57
N ALA A 115 19.48 -8.95 -3.21
CA ALA A 115 18.46 -8.16 -2.53
C ALA A 115 17.37 -9.04 -1.90
N GLY A 116 17.65 -9.68 -0.79
CA GLY A 116 16.69 -10.63 -0.23
C GLY A 116 16.55 -10.64 1.27
N TYR A 117 17.47 -10.09 2.01
CA TYR A 117 17.45 -10.17 3.47
C TYR A 117 17.38 -8.80 4.14
N ILE A 118 16.45 -8.64 5.09
CA ILE A 118 16.32 -7.46 5.95
C ILE A 118 17.68 -7.10 6.61
N GLY A 119 18.53 -8.09 6.90
CA GLY A 119 19.88 -7.86 7.41
C GLY A 119 20.79 -7.09 6.45
N ASN A 120 20.74 -7.41 5.16
CA ASN A 120 21.52 -6.68 4.14
C ASN A 120 21.02 -5.25 3.98
N MET A 121 19.71 -5.01 4.13
CA MET A 121 19.15 -3.66 4.09
C MET A 121 19.65 -2.78 5.24
N ILE A 122 19.70 -3.31 6.45
CA ILE A 122 20.23 -2.58 7.62
C ILE A 122 21.72 -2.28 7.39
N TRP A 123 22.47 -3.27 6.89
CA TRP A 123 23.87 -3.10 6.54
C TRP A 123 24.08 -2.05 5.46
N ASP A 124 23.31 -2.11 4.36
CA ASP A 124 23.37 -1.13 3.27
C ASP A 124 22.95 0.27 3.73
N PHE A 125 22.00 0.37 4.67
CA PHE A 125 21.60 1.64 5.25
C PHE A 125 22.79 2.29 6.00
N PHE A 126 23.50 1.54 6.82
CA PHE A 126 24.68 2.04 7.52
C PHE A 126 25.85 2.32 6.56
N ASN A 127 26.09 1.46 5.58
CA ASN A 127 27.12 1.68 4.57
C ASN A 127 26.86 2.93 3.73
N ASN A 128 25.62 3.26 3.41
CA ASN A 128 25.30 4.50 2.70
C ASN A 128 25.59 5.76 3.51
N ILE A 129 25.56 5.70 4.84
CA ILE A 129 26.01 6.80 5.69
C ILE A 129 27.52 7.03 5.51
N TYR A 130 28.31 5.94 5.49
CA TYR A 130 29.77 6.01 5.31
C TYR A 130 30.18 6.33 3.86
N ALA A 131 29.35 6.00 2.86
CA ALA A 131 29.63 6.24 1.44
C ALA A 131 29.20 7.64 0.95
N GLU A 132 29.16 8.65 1.83
CA GLU A 132 28.74 10.02 1.53
C GLU A 132 27.31 10.16 0.98
N ARG A 133 26.47 9.12 1.13
CA ARG A 133 25.05 9.12 0.74
C ARG A 133 24.13 9.37 1.93
N TYR A 134 24.53 10.23 2.86
CA TYR A 134 23.81 10.58 4.09
C TYR A 134 22.39 11.15 3.86
N TRP A 135 22.11 11.62 2.65
CA TRP A 135 20.75 12.08 2.28
C TRP A 135 19.70 10.95 2.30
N ILE A 136 20.07 9.68 2.05
CA ILE A 136 19.15 8.53 2.08
C ILE A 136 18.61 8.29 3.50
N PRO A 137 19.46 8.12 4.53
CA PRO A 137 19.01 8.02 5.92
C PRO A 137 18.20 9.24 6.37
N LEU A 138 18.60 10.44 5.94
CA LEU A 138 17.89 11.67 6.28
C LEU A 138 16.44 11.65 5.77
N VAL A 139 16.23 11.25 4.52
CA VAL A 139 14.87 11.12 3.93
C VAL A 139 14.04 10.09 4.68
N VAL A 140 14.62 8.96 5.08
CA VAL A 140 13.94 7.92 5.86
C VAL A 140 13.54 8.44 7.24
N ILE A 141 14.44 9.13 7.93
CA ILE A 141 14.15 9.75 9.24
C ILE A 141 13.02 10.78 9.12
N MET A 142 13.09 11.65 8.10
CA MET A 142 12.02 12.61 7.83
C MET A 142 10.66 11.91 7.59
N ALA A 143 10.64 10.83 6.80
CA ALA A 143 9.43 10.05 6.56
C ALA A 143 8.87 9.47 7.86
N ILE A 144 9.71 8.91 8.73
CA ILE A 144 9.31 8.38 10.04
C ILE A 144 8.69 9.49 10.91
N VAL A 145 9.31 10.67 10.96
CA VAL A 145 8.79 11.82 11.73
C VAL A 145 7.42 12.24 11.21
N VAL A 146 7.26 12.32 9.88
CA VAL A 146 5.96 12.64 9.24
C VAL A 146 4.93 11.58 9.59
N TYR A 147 5.25 10.29 9.54
CA TYR A 147 4.32 9.21 9.90
C TYR A 147 3.88 9.27 11.37
N ILE A 148 4.82 9.56 12.29
CA ILE A 148 4.48 9.76 13.71
C ILE A 148 3.54 10.95 13.88
N TYR A 149 3.79 12.04 13.16
CA TYR A 149 2.91 13.21 13.18
C TYR A 149 1.51 12.88 12.64
N MET A 150 1.42 12.16 11.51
CA MET A 150 0.16 11.73 10.91
C MET A 150 -0.63 10.80 11.85
N LEU A 151 0.05 9.86 12.53
CA LEU A 151 -0.58 9.00 13.53
C LEU A 151 -1.19 9.80 14.69
N LYS A 152 -0.48 10.81 15.20
CA LYS A 152 -1.00 11.70 16.24
C LYS A 152 -2.22 12.52 15.80
N LYS A 153 -2.31 12.84 14.50
CA LYS A 153 -3.45 13.54 13.90
C LYS A 153 -4.61 12.59 13.53
N GLY A 154 -4.44 11.28 13.68
CA GLY A 154 -5.49 10.29 13.40
C GLY A 154 -5.62 9.86 11.93
N TYR A 155 -4.63 10.15 11.10
CA TYR A 155 -4.56 9.75 9.68
C TYR A 155 -4.05 8.30 9.54
N TYR A 156 -4.75 7.35 10.14
CA TYR A 156 -4.29 5.95 10.21
C TYR A 156 -4.29 5.27 8.84
N GLU A 157 -5.26 5.58 8.00
CA GLU A 157 -5.43 4.99 6.67
C GLU A 157 -4.24 5.36 5.77
N GLU A 158 -3.85 6.63 5.78
CA GLU A 158 -2.73 7.12 5.00
C GLU A 158 -1.40 6.58 5.52
N VAL A 159 -1.25 6.50 6.85
CA VAL A 159 -0.03 5.94 7.44
C VAL A 159 0.14 4.46 7.11
N VAL A 160 -0.94 3.67 7.13
CA VAL A 160 -0.90 2.26 6.74
C VAL A 160 -0.48 2.12 5.28
N PHE A 161 -1.06 2.92 4.38
CA PHE A 161 -0.67 2.93 2.98
C PHE A 161 0.81 3.30 2.80
N ALA A 162 1.23 4.41 3.40
CA ALA A 162 2.60 4.91 3.29
C ALA A 162 3.62 3.93 3.88
N ALA A 163 3.33 3.32 5.04
CA ALA A 163 4.20 2.33 5.67
C ALA A 163 4.38 1.09 4.80
N ILE A 164 3.30 0.54 4.24
CA ILE A 164 3.40 -0.64 3.36
C ILE A 164 4.12 -0.27 2.06
N THR A 165 3.83 0.90 1.49
CA THR A 165 4.51 1.41 0.29
C THR A 165 6.00 1.60 0.51
N LEU A 166 6.43 1.95 1.74
CA LEU A 166 7.83 2.06 2.11
C LEU A 166 8.53 0.68 2.21
N VAL A 167 7.82 -0.35 2.68
CA VAL A 167 8.38 -1.70 2.82
C VAL A 167 8.73 -2.34 1.47
N ILE A 168 7.94 -2.06 0.41
CA ILE A 168 8.16 -2.67 -0.91
C ILE A 168 9.54 -2.33 -1.50
N PRO A 169 9.98 -1.06 -1.58
CA PRO A 169 11.31 -0.74 -2.10
C PRO A 169 12.43 -1.26 -1.20
N LEU A 170 12.18 -1.47 0.10
CA LEU A 170 13.15 -2.10 0.99
C LEU A 170 13.55 -3.51 0.51
N THR A 171 12.66 -4.23 -0.16
CA THR A 171 12.97 -5.54 -0.76
C THR A 171 13.70 -5.46 -2.11
N GLY A 172 13.79 -4.26 -2.71
CA GLY A 172 14.36 -4.02 -4.04
C GLY A 172 15.64 -3.17 -4.06
N GLY A 173 16.11 -2.74 -2.88
CA GLY A 173 17.32 -1.91 -2.75
C GLY A 173 17.05 -0.48 -2.26
N VAL A 174 17.93 0.02 -1.39
CA VAL A 174 17.79 1.29 -0.67
C VAL A 174 17.70 2.50 -1.62
N MET A 175 18.33 2.44 -2.78
CA MET A 175 18.27 3.51 -3.80
C MET A 175 16.86 3.78 -4.32
N SER A 176 16.00 2.75 -4.33
CA SER A 176 14.60 2.88 -4.78
C SER A 176 13.71 3.57 -3.75
N MET A 177 14.09 3.59 -2.47
CA MET A 177 13.27 4.16 -1.39
C MET A 177 12.93 5.63 -1.60
N CYS A 178 13.89 6.43 -2.02
CA CYS A 178 13.68 7.87 -2.20
C CYS A 178 12.63 8.18 -3.27
N ARG A 179 12.58 7.41 -4.36
CA ARG A 179 11.54 7.55 -5.39
C ARG A 179 10.15 7.25 -4.86
N PHE A 180 10.03 6.25 -3.97
CA PHE A 180 8.75 5.84 -3.41
C PHE A 180 8.29 6.81 -2.30
N ILE A 181 9.21 7.33 -1.49
CA ILE A 181 8.88 8.33 -0.46
C ILE A 181 8.36 9.61 -1.13
N VAL A 182 9.06 10.14 -2.13
CA VAL A 182 8.65 11.37 -2.84
C VAL A 182 7.41 11.13 -3.72
N GLY A 183 7.22 9.94 -4.26
CA GLY A 183 6.09 9.60 -5.11
C GLY A 183 4.82 9.17 -4.38
N SER A 184 4.85 9.02 -3.05
CA SER A 184 3.71 8.64 -2.22
C SER A 184 2.92 9.83 -1.65
N TYR A 185 3.43 11.06 -1.86
CA TYR A 185 2.80 12.31 -1.43
C TYR A 185 2.19 13.11 -2.57
#